data_c4c39861d8eb03613328673f8681be1e
#
_entry.id   c4c39861d8eb03613328673f8681be1e
#
_cell.length_a   1.000
_cell.length_b   1.000
_cell.length_c   1.000
_cell.angle_alpha   90.00
_cell.angle_beta   90.00
_cell.angle_gamma   90.00
#
_symmetry.space_group_name_H-M   'P 1'
#
loop_
_entity.id
_entity.type
_entity.pdbx_description
1 polymer ?
#
loop_
_entity_poly.entity_id
_entity_poly.type
_entity_poly.pdbx_seq_one_letter_code
_entity_poly.pdbx_strand_id
1 'polypeptide(L)' 'IDNNIVDLAGRIIKNIENIDVFNFGKFKNKSVNSVFKSNPEYYHWIMKSSFPLNTKEIFTKIKSKGIS' A
#
# COMPACT_ATOMS: atom_id res chain seq x y z
N ILE A 1 -6.55 11.67 -16.68
CA ILE A 1 -5.38 11.82 -15.84
C ILE A 1 -5.62 11.30 -14.46
N ASP A 2 -4.78 10.43 -14.05
CA ASP A 2 -4.92 9.83 -12.77
C ASP A 2 -3.97 10.39 -11.77
N ASN A 3 -4.46 11.27 -10.94
CA ASN A 3 -3.67 11.78 -9.83
C ASN A 3 -3.80 10.92 -8.61
N ASN A 4 -4.48 9.77 -8.74
CA ASN A 4 -4.72 8.91 -7.59
C ASN A 4 -3.62 7.89 -7.37
N ILE A 5 -2.76 7.72 -8.37
CA ILE A 5 -1.71 6.71 -8.29
C ILE A 5 -0.60 7.20 -7.36
N VAL A 6 -0.29 6.38 -6.36
CA VAL A 6 0.72 6.73 -5.37
C VAL A 6 2.10 6.21 -5.77
N ASP A 7 2.16 5.00 -6.32
CA ASP A 7 3.42 4.41 -6.73
C ASP A 7 3.48 4.26 -8.24
N LEU A 8 4.68 4.05 -8.78
CA LEU A 8 4.88 3.99 -10.23
C LEU A 8 4.22 2.78 -10.87
N ALA A 9 4.07 1.70 -10.11
CA ALA A 9 3.46 0.48 -10.62
C ALA A 9 1.94 0.51 -10.55
N GLY A 10 1.35 1.53 -9.93
CA GLY A 10 -0.09 1.62 -9.81
C GLY A 10 -0.69 0.63 -8.83
N ARG A 11 0.12 0.12 -7.92
CA ARG A 11 -0.36 -0.84 -6.91
C ARG A 11 -1.01 -0.17 -5.73
N ILE A 12 -0.74 1.11 -5.54
CA ILE A 12 -1.29 1.89 -4.45
C ILE A 12 -1.95 3.12 -5.05
N ILE A 13 -3.18 3.37 -4.66
CA ILE A 13 -3.90 4.56 -5.12
C ILE A 13 -4.53 5.25 -3.92
N LYS A 14 -4.94 6.48 -4.12
CA LYS A 14 -5.69 7.20 -3.10
C LYS A 14 -7.17 7.11 -3.43
N ASN A 15 -7.98 6.85 -2.40
CA ASN A 15 -9.42 6.79 -2.60
C ASN A 15 -10.02 8.20 -2.49
N ILE A 16 -11.34 8.27 -2.52
CA ILE A 16 -12.04 9.55 -2.49
C ILE A 16 -11.76 10.32 -1.20
N GLU A 17 -11.38 9.62 -0.15
CA GLU A 17 -11.05 10.23 1.13
C GLU A 17 -9.57 10.55 1.27
N ASN A 18 -8.84 10.42 0.18
CA ASN A 18 -7.39 10.71 0.14
C ASN A 18 -6.59 9.75 1.02
N ILE A 19 -7.05 8.52 1.12
CA ILE A 19 -6.40 7.48 1.91
C ILE A 19 -5.72 6.50 0.97
N ASP A 20 -4.48 6.11 1.30
CA ASP A 20 -3.76 5.12 0.50
C ASP A 20 -4.44 3.76 0.65
N VAL A 21 -4.83 3.18 -0.48
CA VAL A 21 -5.49 1.88 -0.49
C VAL A 21 -4.82 0.98 -1.51
N PHE A 22 -4.98 -0.33 -1.32
CA PHE A 22 -4.46 -1.29 -2.27
C PHE A 22 -5.24 -1.23 -3.58
N ASN A 23 -4.54 -1.39 -4.69
CA ASN A 23 -5.15 -1.43 -6.00
C ASN A 23 -4.97 -2.80 -6.63
N PHE A 24 -4.82 -3.85 -5.82
CA PHE A 24 -4.63 -5.19 -6.33
C PHE A 24 -4.94 -6.22 -5.25
N GLY A 25 -5.15 -7.46 -5.68
CA GLY A 25 -5.27 -8.57 -4.79
C GLY A 25 -6.54 -8.56 -3.95
N LYS A 26 -6.56 -9.38 -2.91
CA LYS A 26 -7.77 -9.54 -2.09
C LYS A 26 -8.08 -8.33 -1.22
N PHE A 27 -7.11 -7.45 -1.05
CA PHE A 27 -7.30 -6.25 -0.24
C PHE A 27 -7.56 -5.00 -1.08
N LYS A 28 -7.92 -5.19 -2.35
CA LYS A 28 -8.19 -4.05 -3.21
C LYS A 28 -9.22 -3.13 -2.56
N ASN A 29 -8.94 -1.83 -2.60
CA ASN A 29 -9.78 -0.79 -2.00
C ASN A 29 -9.77 -0.77 -0.48
N LYS A 30 -8.89 -1.56 0.14
CA LYS A 30 -8.73 -1.53 1.59
C LYS A 30 -7.56 -0.63 1.96
N SER A 31 -7.68 0.09 3.08
CA SER A 31 -6.61 0.96 3.54
C SER A 31 -5.34 0.15 3.79
N VAL A 32 -4.23 0.60 3.21
CA VAL A 32 -2.94 -0.06 3.40
C VAL A 32 -2.58 -0.10 4.88
N ASN A 33 -2.75 1.02 5.57
CA ASN A 33 -2.46 1.10 6.98
C ASN A 33 -3.29 0.11 7.79
N SER A 34 -4.59 0.04 7.50
CA SER A 34 -5.48 -0.87 8.21
C SER A 34 -5.09 -2.33 7.99
N VAL A 35 -4.77 -2.68 6.76
CA VAL A 35 -4.37 -4.05 6.44
C VAL A 35 -3.08 -4.42 7.18
N PHE A 36 -2.13 -3.52 7.22
CA PHE A 36 -0.86 -3.80 7.90
C PHE A 36 -1.04 -3.93 9.41
N LYS A 37 -2.02 -3.25 9.98
CA LYS A 37 -2.32 -3.42 11.40
C LYS A 37 -2.97 -4.76 11.69
N SER A 38 -3.89 -5.17 10.84
CA SER A 38 -4.61 -6.43 11.04
C SER A 38 -3.81 -7.63 10.60
N ASN A 39 -2.98 -7.47 9.58
CA ASN A 39 -2.24 -8.57 8.98
C ASN A 39 -0.78 -8.16 8.77
N PRO A 40 0.00 -8.05 9.85
CA PRO A 40 1.38 -7.60 9.73
C PRO A 40 2.22 -8.52 8.83
N GLU A 41 1.88 -9.79 8.74
CA GLU A 41 2.59 -10.72 7.87
C GLU A 41 2.44 -10.34 6.40
N TYR A 42 1.38 -9.64 6.04
CA TYR A 42 1.17 -9.23 4.65
C TYR A 42 2.26 -8.26 4.20
N TYR A 43 2.69 -7.38 5.09
CA TYR A 43 3.80 -6.49 4.80
C TYR A 43 5.06 -7.27 4.46
N HIS A 44 5.35 -8.29 5.26
CA HIS A 44 6.53 -9.13 5.00
C HIS A 44 6.40 -9.87 3.67
N TRP A 45 5.19 -10.32 3.35
CA TRP A 45 4.95 -10.98 2.07
C TRP A 45 5.26 -10.03 0.92
N ILE A 46 4.82 -8.79 1.04
CA ILE A 46 5.08 -7.78 0.00
C ILE A 46 6.58 -7.54 -0.15
N MET A 47 7.29 -7.45 0.96
CA MET A 47 8.73 -7.21 0.91
C MET A 47 9.49 -8.34 0.24
N LYS A 48 8.97 -9.55 0.31
CA LYS A 48 9.57 -10.70 -0.34
C LYS A 48 9.13 -10.88 -1.77
N SER A 49 8.12 -10.13 -2.21
CA SER A 49 7.59 -10.26 -3.54
C SER A 49 8.41 -9.49 -4.55
N SER A 50 8.06 -9.64 -5.83
CA SER A 50 8.80 -9.02 -6.92
C SER A 50 8.34 -7.60 -7.23
N PHE A 51 7.68 -6.95 -6.29
CA PHE A 51 7.25 -5.58 -6.52
C PHE A 51 8.44 -4.66 -6.72
N PRO A 52 8.28 -3.58 -7.51
CA PRO A 52 9.36 -2.60 -7.68
C PRO A 52 9.77 -1.98 -6.35
N LEU A 53 11.02 -1.54 -6.28
CA LEU A 53 11.52 -0.89 -5.06
C LEU A 53 10.68 0.32 -4.69
N ASN A 54 10.24 1.09 -5.69
CA ASN A 54 9.40 2.25 -5.43
C ASN A 54 8.15 1.87 -4.63
N THR A 55 7.48 0.79 -5.06
CA THR A 55 6.29 0.31 -4.39
C THR A 55 6.60 -0.13 -2.97
N LYS A 56 7.70 -0.87 -2.80
CA LYS A 56 8.09 -1.34 -1.47
C LYS A 56 8.41 -0.20 -0.53
N GLU A 57 9.08 0.82 -1.04
CA GLU A 57 9.41 1.99 -0.23
C GLU A 57 8.15 2.72 0.24
N ILE A 58 7.17 2.83 -0.63
CA ILE A 58 5.93 3.50 -0.27
C ILE A 58 5.18 2.71 0.79
N PHE A 59 5.11 1.39 0.64
CA PHE A 59 4.51 0.55 1.67
C PHE A 59 5.20 0.70 3.01
N THR A 60 6.53 0.78 2.99
CA THR A 60 7.30 0.95 4.22
C THR A 60 6.98 2.29 4.88
N LYS A 61 6.87 3.35 4.08
CA LYS A 61 6.53 4.67 4.61
C LYS A 61 5.14 4.65 5.24
N ILE A 62 4.18 4.04 4.59
CA ILE A 62 2.82 3.97 5.11
C ILE A 62 2.80 3.20 6.43
N LYS A 63 3.50 2.08 6.47
CA LYS A 63 3.57 1.28 7.69
C LYS A 63 4.19 2.06 8.84
N SER A 64 5.26 2.78 8.54
CA SER A 64 5.95 3.56 9.55
C SER A 64 5.06 4.66 10.11
N LYS A 65 4.31 5.34 9.24
CA LYS A 65 3.40 6.39 9.69
C LYS A 65 2.26 5.83 10.52
N GLY A 66 1.81 4.63 10.20
CA GLY A 66 0.68 4.06 10.89
C GLY A 66 0.99 3.51 12.26
N ILE A 67 2.27 3.38 12.59
CA ILE A 67 2.68 2.81 13.86
C ILE A 67 2.80 3.87 14.94
N SER A 68 2.89 5.11 14.57
CA SER A 68 3.10 6.20 15.54
C SER A 68 2.06 6.25 16.63
#